data_0b4139962294cf500062089ee9cffd09
#
_entry.id   0b4139962294cf500062089ee9cffd09
#
_cell.length_a   1.000
_cell.length_b   1.000
_cell.length_c   1.000
_cell.angle_alpha   90.00
_cell.angle_beta   90.00
_cell.angle_gamma   90.00
#
_symmetry.space_group_name_H-M   'P 1'
#
loop_
_entity.id
_entity.type
_entity.pdbx_description
1 polymer ?
#
loop_
_entity_poly.entity_id
_entity_poly.type
_entity_poly.pdbx_seq_one_letter_code
_entity_poly.pdbx_strand_id
1 'polypeptide(L)'
;LKGRREKFYIATKSMSRDYESMKKDIEISLKNLQTDYIDLYQMHNVKPAEYDTIFGEDRAYRALLEAKEAGKIKHIGITSHGLETVEKAVESGKFETIQFPYNIVENQADEVFKKAHEKGVGTIVMKPLAGGAIDDGTLAMKYILSREYIDVAIPGMDTPEQVKENTAVLENFELTEEDNVKITKIKSELGTNFCRRCEYCLPCPQG
;
A
#
# COMPACT_ATOMS: atom_id res chain seq x y z
N LEU A 1 -19.92 5.66 7.67
CA LEU A 1 -19.78 6.81 6.73
C LEU A 1 -21.12 7.42 6.31
N LYS A 2 -22.25 7.02 6.95
CA LYS A 2 -23.58 7.52 6.60
C LYS A 2 -23.61 9.07 6.58
N GLY A 3 -24.00 9.66 5.42
CA GLY A 3 -24.05 11.11 5.21
C GLY A 3 -22.70 11.82 5.08
N ARG A 4 -21.60 11.07 4.95
CA ARG A 4 -20.22 11.62 4.81
C ARG A 4 -19.36 10.83 3.83
N ARG A 5 -19.98 9.97 2.98
CA ARG A 5 -19.24 9.08 2.06
C ARG A 5 -18.28 9.84 1.14
N GLU A 6 -18.70 10.96 0.64
CA GLU A 6 -17.96 11.82 -0.29
C GLU A 6 -16.76 12.54 0.36
N LYS A 7 -16.65 12.50 1.70
CA LYS A 7 -15.52 13.10 2.44
C LYS A 7 -14.36 12.13 2.65
N PHE A 8 -14.52 10.89 2.23
CA PHE A 8 -13.53 9.83 2.46
C PHE A 8 -13.21 9.10 1.17
N TYR A 9 -11.93 8.83 0.96
CA TYR A 9 -11.47 7.87 -0.04
C TYR A 9 -11.46 6.48 0.59
N ILE A 10 -12.18 5.55 -0.01
CA ILE A 10 -12.21 4.15 0.42
C ILE A 10 -11.35 3.32 -0.51
N ALA A 11 -10.35 2.66 0.05
CA ALA A 11 -9.55 1.67 -0.64
C ALA A 11 -9.80 0.28 -0.05
N THR A 12 -9.98 -0.71 -0.92
CA THR A 12 -10.05 -2.12 -0.54
C THR A 12 -9.33 -2.98 -1.56
N LYS A 13 -9.30 -4.30 -1.34
CA LYS A 13 -8.51 -5.21 -2.17
C LYS A 13 -9.05 -6.63 -2.14
N SER A 14 -8.69 -7.43 -3.16
CA SER A 14 -9.05 -8.86 -3.25
C SER A 14 -7.85 -9.71 -3.67
N MET A 15 -7.81 -10.94 -3.14
CA MET A 15 -6.85 -11.98 -3.51
C MET A 15 -7.26 -12.76 -4.78
N SER A 16 -8.44 -12.53 -5.33
CA SER A 16 -8.95 -13.26 -6.49
C SER A 16 -8.10 -13.00 -7.75
N ARG A 17 -7.91 -14.06 -8.54
CA ARG A 17 -7.12 -14.02 -9.78
C ARG A 17 -7.94 -14.32 -11.03
N ASP A 18 -9.11 -14.90 -10.87
CA ASP A 18 -10.06 -15.16 -11.95
C ASP A 18 -11.19 -14.11 -11.99
N TYR A 19 -11.87 -14.04 -13.13
CA TYR A 19 -12.87 -13.03 -13.40
C TYR A 19 -14.10 -13.15 -12.47
N GLU A 20 -14.67 -14.35 -12.32
CA GLU A 20 -15.90 -14.54 -11.55
C GLU A 20 -15.71 -14.28 -10.06
N SER A 21 -14.61 -14.77 -9.50
CA SER A 21 -14.28 -14.52 -8.09
C SER A 21 -14.03 -13.05 -7.82
N MET A 22 -13.29 -12.35 -8.70
CA MET A 22 -13.03 -10.91 -8.54
C MET A 22 -14.33 -10.10 -8.62
N LYS A 23 -15.21 -10.40 -9.59
CA LYS A 23 -16.51 -9.76 -9.72
C LYS A 23 -17.37 -9.94 -8.47
N LYS A 24 -17.40 -11.15 -7.92
CA LYS A 24 -18.11 -11.45 -6.67
C LYS A 24 -17.52 -10.68 -5.47
N ASP A 25 -16.20 -10.59 -5.37
CA ASP A 25 -15.53 -9.88 -4.28
C ASP A 25 -15.81 -8.37 -4.32
N ILE A 26 -15.90 -7.78 -5.51
CA ILE A 26 -16.30 -6.37 -5.69
C ILE A 26 -17.72 -6.15 -5.13
N GLU A 27 -18.69 -6.99 -5.50
CA GLU A 27 -20.07 -6.89 -5.01
C GLU A 27 -20.16 -7.07 -3.49
N ILE A 28 -19.41 -8.04 -2.93
CA ILE A 28 -19.33 -8.26 -1.48
C ILE A 28 -18.73 -7.02 -0.80
N SER A 29 -17.69 -6.42 -1.37
CA SER A 29 -17.05 -5.23 -0.82
C SER A 29 -18.01 -4.04 -0.79
N LEU A 30 -18.74 -3.78 -1.87
CA LEU A 30 -19.75 -2.71 -1.96
C LEU A 30 -20.85 -2.92 -0.91
N LYS A 31 -21.37 -4.15 -0.81
CA LYS A 31 -22.40 -4.52 0.16
C LYS A 31 -21.92 -4.30 1.62
N ASN A 32 -20.72 -4.79 1.95
CA ASN A 32 -20.18 -4.72 3.31
C ASN A 32 -19.85 -3.28 3.70
N LEU A 33 -19.33 -2.48 2.78
CA LEU A 33 -19.01 -1.08 2.99
C LEU A 33 -20.26 -0.17 2.93
N GLN A 34 -21.42 -0.71 2.52
CA GLN A 34 -22.66 0.04 2.37
C GLN A 34 -22.49 1.30 1.50
N THR A 35 -21.89 1.13 0.34
CA THR A 35 -21.61 2.20 -0.62
C THR A 35 -21.84 1.71 -2.06
N ASP A 36 -22.20 2.63 -2.95
CA ASP A 36 -22.42 2.32 -4.37
C ASP A 36 -21.11 2.35 -5.17
N TYR A 37 -20.05 2.90 -4.62
CA TYR A 37 -18.74 2.95 -5.28
C TYR A 37 -17.58 2.87 -4.28
N ILE A 38 -16.44 2.37 -4.76
CA ILE A 38 -15.16 2.32 -4.05
C ILE A 38 -14.16 3.18 -4.81
N ASP A 39 -13.41 4.04 -4.11
CA ASP A 39 -12.47 4.95 -4.79
C ASP A 39 -11.27 4.20 -5.37
N LEU A 40 -10.69 3.26 -4.62
CA LEU A 40 -9.56 2.46 -5.08
C LEU A 40 -9.80 0.96 -4.80
N TYR A 41 -9.80 0.15 -5.84
CA TYR A 41 -9.83 -1.31 -5.69
C TYR A 41 -8.51 -1.91 -6.15
N GLN A 42 -7.87 -2.70 -5.28
CA GLN A 42 -6.52 -3.20 -5.54
C GLN A 42 -6.48 -4.73 -5.71
N MET A 43 -5.67 -5.19 -6.65
CA MET A 43 -5.25 -6.59 -6.67
C MET A 43 -4.26 -6.83 -5.54
N HIS A 44 -4.64 -7.71 -4.60
CA HIS A 44 -3.90 -7.87 -3.35
C HIS A 44 -2.77 -8.87 -3.49
N ASN A 45 -1.57 -8.46 -3.05
CA ASN A 45 -0.39 -9.31 -2.88
C ASN A 45 -0.08 -10.19 -4.10
N VAL A 46 -0.07 -9.56 -5.29
CA VAL A 46 0.28 -10.25 -6.52
C VAL A 46 1.76 -10.61 -6.49
N LYS A 47 2.05 -11.91 -6.63
CA LYS A 47 3.44 -12.41 -6.65
C LYS A 47 4.05 -12.25 -8.04
N PRO A 48 5.38 -12.17 -8.17
CA PRO A 48 6.03 -12.05 -9.48
C PRO A 48 5.59 -13.13 -10.49
N ALA A 49 5.48 -14.37 -10.05
CA ALA A 49 5.04 -15.49 -10.89
C ALA A 49 3.57 -15.43 -11.32
N GLU A 50 2.75 -14.63 -10.63
CA GLU A 50 1.31 -14.48 -10.92
C GLU A 50 1.05 -13.28 -11.85
N TYR A 51 1.99 -12.33 -11.96
CA TYR A 51 1.74 -11.04 -12.60
C TYR A 51 1.16 -11.17 -14.02
N ASP A 52 1.76 -12.01 -14.85
CA ASP A 52 1.29 -12.16 -16.22
C ASP A 52 -0.02 -12.94 -16.35
N THR A 53 -0.39 -13.71 -15.30
CA THR A 53 -1.60 -14.53 -15.30
C THR A 53 -2.88 -13.78 -14.87
N ILE A 54 -2.75 -12.55 -14.38
CA ILE A 54 -3.93 -11.76 -13.96
C ILE A 54 -4.65 -11.07 -15.12
N PHE A 55 -4.06 -11.09 -16.31
CA PHE A 55 -4.59 -10.48 -17.52
C PHE A 55 -5.24 -11.54 -18.44
N GLY A 56 -6.26 -11.14 -19.18
CA GLY A 56 -7.04 -12.02 -20.07
C GLY A 56 -8.53 -11.89 -19.82
N GLU A 57 -9.35 -12.48 -20.72
CA GLU A 57 -10.82 -12.35 -20.68
C GLU A 57 -11.45 -13.03 -19.45
N ASP A 58 -10.88 -14.12 -18.97
CA ASP A 58 -11.32 -14.88 -17.80
C ASP A 58 -10.55 -14.52 -16.52
N ARG A 59 -9.83 -13.38 -16.51
CA ARG A 59 -8.93 -13.00 -15.43
C ARG A 59 -9.43 -11.80 -14.63
N ALA A 60 -8.90 -11.66 -13.44
CA ALA A 60 -9.33 -10.69 -12.45
C ALA A 60 -9.24 -9.24 -12.94
N TYR A 61 -8.21 -8.89 -13.75
CA TYR A 61 -8.04 -7.54 -14.26
C TYR A 61 -9.20 -7.11 -15.17
N ARG A 62 -9.78 -8.03 -15.96
CA ARG A 62 -10.97 -7.77 -16.79
C ARG A 62 -12.17 -7.38 -15.93
N ALA A 63 -12.41 -8.09 -14.83
CA ALA A 63 -13.50 -7.76 -13.90
C ALA A 63 -13.34 -6.36 -13.28
N LEU A 64 -12.11 -5.97 -12.97
CA LEU A 64 -11.81 -4.61 -12.48
C LEU A 64 -12.10 -3.55 -13.54
N LEU A 65 -11.73 -3.77 -14.81
CA LEU A 65 -12.04 -2.83 -15.89
C LEU A 65 -13.55 -2.65 -16.06
N GLU A 66 -14.32 -3.73 -16.08
CA GLU A 66 -15.79 -3.66 -16.20
C GLU A 66 -16.44 -2.98 -14.98
N ALA A 67 -15.93 -3.24 -13.77
CA ALA A 67 -16.41 -2.57 -12.57
C ALA A 67 -16.08 -1.06 -12.59
N LYS A 68 -14.96 -0.66 -13.17
CA LYS A 68 -14.58 0.73 -13.37
C LYS A 68 -15.49 1.40 -14.40
N GLU A 69 -15.72 0.77 -15.53
CA GLU A 69 -16.67 1.24 -16.56
C GLU A 69 -18.10 1.39 -16.03
N ALA A 70 -18.52 0.46 -15.17
CA ALA A 70 -19.83 0.51 -14.50
C ALA A 70 -19.90 1.55 -13.34
N GLY A 71 -18.80 2.25 -13.04
CA GLY A 71 -18.73 3.24 -11.96
C GLY A 71 -18.70 2.66 -10.54
N LYS A 72 -18.59 1.34 -10.39
CA LYS A 72 -18.49 0.65 -9.09
C LYS A 72 -17.15 0.85 -8.39
N ILE A 73 -16.10 1.02 -9.16
CA ILE A 73 -14.77 1.42 -8.68
C ILE A 73 -14.26 2.60 -9.51
N LYS A 74 -13.48 3.49 -8.90
CA LYS A 74 -12.94 4.65 -9.62
C LYS A 74 -11.54 4.40 -10.15
N HIS A 75 -10.69 3.78 -9.34
CA HIS A 75 -9.28 3.53 -9.67
C HIS A 75 -8.91 2.07 -9.43
N ILE A 76 -7.98 1.57 -10.24
CA ILE A 76 -7.44 0.21 -10.16
C ILE A 76 -6.00 0.29 -9.67
N GLY A 77 -5.69 -0.41 -8.58
CA GLY A 77 -4.35 -0.51 -8.03
C GLY A 77 -3.85 -1.93 -7.86
N ILE A 78 -2.60 -2.05 -7.49
CA ILE A 78 -1.96 -3.33 -7.19
C ILE A 78 -1.12 -3.24 -5.92
N THR A 79 -1.15 -4.30 -5.12
CA THR A 79 -0.26 -4.44 -3.97
C THR A 79 0.64 -5.65 -4.14
N SER A 80 1.87 -5.55 -3.69
CA SER A 80 2.82 -6.67 -3.70
C SER A 80 3.85 -6.53 -2.58
N HIS A 81 4.49 -7.65 -2.25
CA HIS A 81 5.73 -7.72 -1.47
C HIS A 81 6.95 -8.05 -2.36
N GLY A 82 6.74 -8.33 -3.64
CA GLY A 82 7.79 -8.53 -4.63
C GLY A 82 8.06 -7.23 -5.40
N LEU A 83 9.30 -6.76 -5.37
CA LEU A 83 9.71 -5.53 -6.05
C LEU A 83 9.46 -5.62 -7.56
N GLU A 84 9.82 -6.76 -8.17
CA GLU A 84 9.60 -7.03 -9.61
C GLU A 84 8.13 -6.83 -10.03
N THR A 85 7.16 -7.18 -9.17
CA THR A 85 5.73 -7.01 -9.48
C THR A 85 5.37 -5.54 -9.61
N VAL A 86 5.81 -4.69 -8.68
CA VAL A 86 5.49 -3.25 -8.72
C VAL A 86 6.27 -2.53 -9.82
N GLU A 87 7.48 -2.98 -10.15
CA GLU A 87 8.23 -2.51 -11.32
C GLU A 87 7.45 -2.77 -12.61
N LYS A 88 7.03 -4.01 -12.83
CA LYS A 88 6.20 -4.39 -14.00
C LYS A 88 4.88 -3.61 -14.02
N ALA A 89 4.25 -3.41 -12.87
CA ALA A 89 3.01 -2.66 -12.77
C ALA A 89 3.17 -1.21 -13.24
N VAL A 90 4.22 -0.53 -12.78
CA VAL A 90 4.55 0.85 -13.19
C VAL A 90 4.85 0.92 -14.69
N GLU A 91 5.59 -0.06 -15.23
CA GLU A 91 5.93 -0.09 -16.65
C GLU A 91 4.71 -0.36 -17.53
N SER A 92 3.78 -1.18 -17.07
CA SER A 92 2.64 -1.63 -17.89
C SER A 92 1.63 -0.52 -18.21
N GLY A 93 1.59 0.54 -17.40
CA GLY A 93 0.56 1.60 -17.50
C GLY A 93 -0.87 1.10 -17.21
N LYS A 94 -1.02 -0.10 -16.64
CA LYS A 94 -2.33 -0.71 -16.37
C LYS A 94 -2.90 -0.38 -14.99
N PHE A 95 -2.06 0.05 -14.07
CA PHE A 95 -2.43 0.35 -12.69
C PHE A 95 -2.24 1.84 -12.40
N GLU A 96 -3.21 2.41 -11.71
CA GLU A 96 -3.20 3.83 -11.32
C GLU A 96 -2.50 4.04 -9.98
N THR A 97 -2.36 2.98 -9.17
CA THR A 97 -1.59 3.00 -7.93
C THR A 97 -0.80 1.72 -7.73
N ILE A 98 0.35 1.86 -7.08
CA ILE A 98 1.12 0.73 -6.52
C ILE A 98 1.18 0.86 -5.00
N GLN A 99 1.11 -0.28 -4.30
CA GLN A 99 1.29 -0.32 -2.85
C GLN A 99 2.37 -1.34 -2.49
N PHE A 100 3.41 -0.88 -1.76
CA PHE A 100 4.58 -1.68 -1.42
C PHE A 100 5.10 -1.35 -0.01
N PRO A 101 5.73 -2.33 0.72
CA PRO A 101 6.39 -2.03 1.99
C PRO A 101 7.54 -1.04 1.81
N TYR A 102 7.54 0.01 2.65
CA TYR A 102 8.63 0.97 2.65
C TYR A 102 8.74 1.64 4.03
N ASN A 103 9.96 1.74 4.54
CA ASN A 103 10.26 2.36 5.83
C ASN A 103 11.75 2.66 5.95
N ILE A 104 12.20 3.11 7.12
CA ILE A 104 13.60 3.49 7.40
C ILE A 104 14.59 2.37 7.03
N VAL A 105 14.24 1.10 7.25
CA VAL A 105 15.13 -0.05 7.02
C VAL A 105 14.80 -0.85 5.75
N GLU A 106 13.64 -0.61 5.14
CA GLU A 106 13.20 -1.22 3.89
C GLU A 106 12.95 -0.13 2.86
N ASN A 107 13.98 0.27 2.13
CA ASN A 107 13.92 1.35 1.14
C ASN A 107 14.30 0.90 -0.29
N GLN A 108 14.27 -0.40 -0.54
CA GLN A 108 14.59 -0.98 -1.86
C GLN A 108 13.65 -0.52 -2.98
N ALA A 109 12.51 0.07 -2.66
CA ALA A 109 11.53 0.57 -3.64
C ALA A 109 11.75 2.04 -4.03
N ASP A 110 12.81 2.72 -3.55
CA ASP A 110 13.06 4.15 -3.84
C ASP A 110 12.97 4.45 -5.34
N GLU A 111 13.70 3.71 -6.17
CA GLU A 111 13.74 3.97 -7.62
C GLU A 111 12.40 3.65 -8.30
N VAL A 112 11.68 2.63 -7.83
CA VAL A 112 10.36 2.29 -8.36
C VAL A 112 9.33 3.36 -8.02
N PHE A 113 9.36 3.90 -6.80
CA PHE A 113 8.46 4.97 -6.39
C PHE A 113 8.73 6.28 -7.14
N LYS A 114 10.00 6.65 -7.33
CA LYS A 114 10.36 7.80 -8.18
C LYS A 114 9.81 7.65 -9.60
N LYS A 115 10.02 6.48 -10.21
CA LYS A 115 9.52 6.18 -11.54
C LYS A 115 7.99 6.16 -11.61
N ALA A 116 7.31 5.65 -10.58
CA ALA A 116 5.86 5.70 -10.48
C ALA A 116 5.36 7.16 -10.46
N HIS A 117 5.97 7.99 -9.64
CA HIS A 117 5.67 9.41 -9.55
C HIS A 117 5.86 10.14 -10.90
N GLU A 118 6.99 9.92 -11.58
CA GLU A 118 7.26 10.47 -12.92
C GLU A 118 6.22 10.05 -13.96
N LYS A 119 5.65 8.84 -13.84
CA LYS A 119 4.60 8.32 -14.72
C LYS A 119 3.18 8.66 -14.29
N GLY A 120 3.00 9.38 -13.19
CA GLY A 120 1.68 9.71 -12.63
C GLY A 120 0.94 8.51 -12.03
N VAL A 121 1.68 7.48 -11.60
CA VAL A 121 1.15 6.34 -10.85
C VAL A 121 1.26 6.63 -9.36
N GLY A 122 0.12 6.66 -8.67
CA GLY A 122 0.08 6.95 -7.23
C GLY A 122 0.82 5.91 -6.39
N THR A 123 1.55 6.37 -5.38
CA THR A 123 2.41 5.55 -4.53
C THR A 123 1.84 5.43 -3.12
N ILE A 124 1.63 4.20 -2.66
CA ILE A 124 1.09 3.91 -1.33
C ILE A 124 2.11 3.08 -0.56
N VAL A 125 2.55 3.62 0.58
CA VAL A 125 3.46 2.93 1.48
C VAL A 125 2.70 2.14 2.53
N MET A 126 2.95 0.83 2.60
CA MET A 126 2.53 -0.02 3.71
C MET A 126 3.71 -0.37 4.61
N LYS A 127 3.41 -0.78 5.86
CA LYS A 127 4.39 -1.12 6.90
C LYS A 127 5.39 -0.01 7.23
N PRO A 128 4.94 1.24 7.43
CA PRO A 128 5.82 2.36 7.74
C PRO A 128 6.66 2.16 9.00
N LEU A 129 6.15 1.38 9.98
CA LEU A 129 6.83 1.07 11.24
C LEU A 129 7.53 -0.30 11.22
N ALA A 130 7.81 -0.88 10.04
CA ALA A 130 8.49 -2.16 9.91
C ALA A 130 7.82 -3.29 10.72
N GLY A 131 6.48 -3.34 10.76
CA GLY A 131 5.72 -4.31 11.57
C GLY A 131 5.83 -4.09 13.08
N GLY A 132 6.12 -2.87 13.53
CA GLY A 132 6.33 -2.51 14.93
C GLY A 132 7.76 -2.73 15.42
N ALA A 133 8.73 -2.87 14.51
CA ALA A 133 10.15 -2.89 14.87
C ALA A 133 10.72 -1.47 15.04
N ILE A 134 10.05 -0.46 14.50
CA ILE A 134 10.38 0.96 14.69
C ILE A 134 9.36 1.52 15.69
N ASP A 135 9.82 1.90 16.88
CA ASP A 135 8.97 2.38 17.97
C ASP A 135 8.58 3.87 17.80
N ASP A 136 9.44 4.68 17.16
CA ASP A 136 9.19 6.11 16.91
C ASP A 136 8.30 6.28 15.65
N GLY A 137 6.99 6.28 15.86
CA GLY A 137 6.00 6.42 14.80
C GLY A 137 6.09 7.78 14.09
N THR A 138 6.34 8.85 14.85
CA THR A 138 6.50 10.21 14.30
C THR A 138 7.69 10.28 13.36
N LEU A 139 8.84 9.76 13.77
CA LEU A 139 10.04 9.70 12.94
C LEU A 139 9.84 8.84 11.69
N ALA A 140 9.21 7.68 11.85
CA ALA A 140 8.91 6.79 10.72
C ALA A 140 8.02 7.47 9.67
N MET A 141 6.99 8.19 10.11
CA MET A 141 6.10 8.92 9.21
C MET A 141 6.79 10.12 8.56
N LYS A 142 7.58 10.90 9.31
CA LYS A 142 8.41 11.99 8.74
C LYS A 142 9.36 11.45 7.67
N TYR A 143 10.05 10.33 7.95
CA TYR A 143 10.96 9.70 7.00
C TYR A 143 10.29 9.37 5.67
N ILE A 144 9.05 8.93 5.69
CA ILE A 144 8.28 8.57 4.49
C ILE A 144 7.76 9.83 3.80
N LEU A 145 7.08 10.70 4.54
CA LEU A 145 6.38 11.85 3.97
C LEU A 145 7.31 12.97 3.49
N SER A 146 8.57 12.98 3.92
CA SER A 146 9.60 13.89 3.38
C SER A 146 10.05 13.57 1.95
N ARG A 147 9.53 12.49 1.37
CA ARG A 147 9.86 12.08 0.00
C ARG A 147 8.77 12.52 -0.97
N GLU A 148 9.11 13.39 -1.91
CA GLU A 148 8.18 13.97 -2.90
C GLU A 148 7.48 12.91 -3.79
N TYR A 149 8.08 11.74 -3.93
CA TYR A 149 7.56 10.63 -4.73
C TYR A 149 6.67 9.65 -3.95
N ILE A 150 6.28 9.99 -2.72
CA ILE A 150 5.35 9.19 -1.92
C ILE A 150 4.09 9.99 -1.66
N ASP A 151 2.94 9.47 -2.15
CA ASP A 151 1.67 10.17 -2.03
C ASP A 151 0.92 9.82 -0.72
N VAL A 152 0.96 8.55 -0.30
CA VAL A 152 0.20 8.06 0.85
C VAL A 152 1.00 7.06 1.68
N ALA A 153 0.95 7.21 3.00
CA ALA A 153 1.40 6.20 3.95
C ALA A 153 0.19 5.67 4.76
N ILE A 154 0.12 4.34 4.93
CA ILE A 154 -0.99 3.67 5.62
C ILE A 154 -0.50 2.93 6.88
N PRO A 155 -0.19 3.64 7.98
CA PRO A 155 0.12 3.00 9.26
C PRO A 155 -1.11 2.26 9.81
N GLY A 156 -0.91 1.11 10.44
CA GLY A 156 -1.92 0.50 11.27
C GLY A 156 -2.15 1.36 12.54
N MET A 157 -3.39 1.60 12.91
CA MET A 157 -3.75 2.41 14.09
C MET A 157 -4.90 1.74 14.83
N ASP A 158 -4.67 1.40 16.09
CA ASP A 158 -5.63 0.69 16.94
C ASP A 158 -6.27 1.62 17.98
N THR A 159 -5.68 2.80 18.22
CA THR A 159 -6.16 3.76 19.23
C THR A 159 -6.33 5.17 18.65
N PRO A 160 -7.21 5.99 19.26
CA PRO A 160 -7.35 7.40 18.89
C PRO A 160 -6.07 8.21 19.06
N GLU A 161 -5.21 7.83 20.02
CA GLU A 161 -3.91 8.47 20.28
C GLU A 161 -2.98 8.27 19.10
N GLN A 162 -2.87 7.03 18.57
CA GLN A 162 -2.09 6.73 17.38
C GLN A 162 -2.59 7.50 16.14
N VAL A 163 -3.91 7.68 16.01
CA VAL A 163 -4.46 8.52 14.93
C VAL A 163 -3.98 9.96 15.07
N LYS A 164 -4.03 10.53 16.28
CA LYS A 164 -3.57 11.91 16.52
C LYS A 164 -2.08 12.07 16.27
N GLU A 165 -1.25 11.15 16.75
CA GLU A 165 0.21 11.18 16.54
C GLU A 165 0.56 11.09 15.05
N ASN A 166 0.01 10.12 14.34
CA ASN A 166 0.30 9.93 12.93
C ASN A 166 -0.21 11.08 12.04
N THR A 167 -1.34 11.69 12.38
CA THR A 167 -1.87 12.83 11.63
C THR A 167 -1.18 14.16 11.96
N ALA A 168 -0.68 14.33 13.19
CA ALA A 168 0.07 15.53 13.58
C ALA A 168 1.36 15.73 12.75
N VAL A 169 1.93 14.65 12.23
CA VAL A 169 3.12 14.72 11.35
C VAL A 169 2.85 15.53 10.09
N LEU A 170 1.58 15.61 9.63
CA LEU A 170 1.21 16.39 8.45
C LEU A 170 1.40 17.92 8.63
N GLU A 171 1.48 18.39 9.87
CA GLU A 171 1.76 19.81 10.16
C GLU A 171 3.23 20.16 9.90
N ASN A 172 4.15 19.22 10.14
CA ASN A 172 5.57 19.37 9.84
C ASN A 172 6.24 17.99 9.71
N PHE A 173 6.60 17.60 8.50
CA PHE A 173 7.31 16.35 8.20
C PHE A 173 8.76 16.57 7.72
N GLU A 174 9.31 17.77 7.89
CA GLU A 174 10.72 18.02 7.62
C GLU A 174 11.60 17.24 8.60
N LEU A 175 12.67 16.63 8.08
CA LEU A 175 13.66 15.91 8.87
C LEU A 175 14.69 16.89 9.41
N THR A 176 14.89 16.89 10.72
CA THR A 176 15.95 17.62 11.39
C THR A 176 17.27 16.86 11.38
N GLU A 177 18.37 17.51 11.77
CA GLU A 177 19.66 16.82 11.96
C GLU A 177 19.57 15.74 13.05
N GLU A 178 18.83 16.00 14.13
CA GLU A 178 18.58 15.00 15.18
C GLU A 178 17.79 13.79 14.63
N ASP A 179 16.78 14.02 13.78
CA ASP A 179 16.03 12.96 13.12
C ASP A 179 16.96 12.09 12.25
N ASN A 180 17.88 12.69 11.51
CA ASN A 180 18.86 11.98 10.68
C ASN A 180 19.83 11.11 11.50
N VAL A 181 20.25 11.58 12.69
CA VAL A 181 21.05 10.78 13.62
C VAL A 181 20.25 9.56 14.11
N LYS A 182 19.00 9.74 14.52
CA LYS A 182 18.11 8.65 14.94
C LYS A 182 17.87 7.64 13.81
N ILE A 183 17.61 8.10 12.60
CA ILE A 183 17.46 7.23 11.41
C ILE A 183 18.69 6.37 11.18
N THR A 184 19.89 6.96 11.27
CA THR A 184 21.16 6.25 11.11
C THR A 184 21.32 5.17 12.17
N LYS A 185 20.97 5.48 13.42
CA LYS A 185 20.99 4.53 14.53
C LYS A 185 20.03 3.36 14.29
N ILE A 186 18.77 3.61 13.93
CA ILE A 186 17.77 2.59 13.62
C ILE A 186 18.27 1.66 12.50
N LYS A 187 18.82 2.20 11.43
CA LYS A 187 19.40 1.40 10.33
C LYS A 187 20.54 0.50 10.80
N SER A 188 21.39 0.98 11.70
CA SER A 188 22.51 0.20 12.22
C SER A 188 22.08 -0.91 13.19
N GLU A 189 21.04 -0.67 13.99
CA GLU A 189 20.54 -1.62 15.00
C GLU A 189 19.64 -2.72 14.42
N LEU A 190 18.71 -2.37 13.54
CA LEU A 190 17.79 -3.32 12.93
C LEU A 190 18.41 -4.06 11.74
N GLY A 191 19.31 -3.42 10.99
CA GLY A 191 19.86 -4.00 9.77
C GLY A 191 18.79 -4.31 8.74
N THR A 192 19.06 -5.29 7.87
CA THR A 192 18.13 -5.73 6.82
C THR A 192 17.40 -7.03 7.15
N ASN A 193 17.80 -7.74 8.23
CA ASN A 193 17.27 -9.04 8.63
C ASN A 193 16.49 -8.93 9.94
N PHE A 194 15.24 -8.52 9.87
CA PHE A 194 14.33 -8.45 11.01
C PHE A 194 12.97 -9.07 10.69
N CYS A 195 12.26 -9.52 11.73
CA CYS A 195 10.91 -10.07 11.56
C CYS A 195 9.89 -8.92 11.36
N ARG A 196 9.22 -8.93 10.22
CA ARG A 196 8.17 -7.94 9.87
C ARG A 196 6.82 -8.25 10.51
N ARG A 197 6.72 -9.29 11.35
CA ARG A 197 5.48 -9.73 12.01
C ARG A 197 4.27 -9.82 11.07
N CYS A 198 4.51 -10.26 9.84
CA CYS A 198 3.48 -10.31 8.78
C CYS A 198 2.74 -11.66 8.71
N GLU A 199 3.17 -12.63 9.50
CA GLU A 199 2.58 -13.98 9.63
C GLU A 199 2.56 -14.85 8.35
N TYR A 200 3.16 -14.38 7.25
CA TYR A 200 3.18 -15.13 5.98
C TYR A 200 4.04 -16.39 6.00
N CYS A 201 4.90 -16.55 7.01
CA CYS A 201 5.78 -17.71 7.18
C CYS A 201 5.38 -18.61 8.36
N LEU A 202 4.15 -18.51 8.86
CA LEU A 202 3.70 -19.36 9.95
C LEU A 202 3.53 -20.83 9.51
N PRO A 203 3.94 -21.81 10.37
CA PRO A 203 4.62 -21.62 11.64
C PRO A 203 6.01 -21.00 11.46
N CYS A 204 6.38 -20.09 12.38
CA CYS A 204 7.63 -19.33 12.28
C CYS A 204 8.86 -20.26 12.32
N PRO A 205 9.78 -20.19 11.33
CA PRO A 205 10.96 -21.06 11.32
C PRO A 205 12.01 -20.67 12.39
N GLN A 206 11.81 -19.56 13.06
CA GLN A 206 12.68 -19.07 14.13
C GLN A 206 12.07 -19.23 15.55
N GLY A 207 10.91 -19.88 15.67
CA GLY A 207 10.24 -20.20 16.95
C GLY A 207 9.10 -19.29 17.32
#